data_d762dc9a8d5e31dfbcf173521a9c8da0
#
_entry.id   d762dc9a8d5e31dfbcf173521a9c8da0
#
_cell.length_a   1.000
_cell.length_b   1.000
_cell.length_c   1.000
_cell.angle_alpha   90.00
_cell.angle_beta   90.00
_cell.angle_gamma   90.00
#
_symmetry.space_group_name_H-M   'P 1'
#
loop_
_entity.id
_entity.type
_entity.pdbx_description
1 polymer ?
#
loop_
_entity_poly.entity_id
_entity_poly.type
_entity_poly.pdbx_seq_one_letter_code
_entity_poly.pdbx_strand_id
1 'polypeptide(L)'
;RYPVIVQVYGGPGSATVRKIWHNPADQLFLEAGYILFSLDNRGTPHRSVAFKTAIDRRLGKLEVDDQMAGVAYLKSLPYVDPARIGVTGWSYGGYMSLLLMTAEGSPYAATVAGAPPTEWTLYDTHYTERYMGTPATDPASYADSDVLNRVARLKSGSLLLMHGMADDNVILENSTRVIDALQASSIPFELMLYPGQRHGVRGNERQLQQWRTYLDFLDRTIVSRAPAAD
;
A
#
# COMPACT_ATOMS: atom_id res chain seq x y z
N ARG A 1 2.90 -5.35 -24.21
CA ARG A 1 3.37 -5.32 -22.80
C ARG A 1 2.18 -5.22 -21.87
N TYR A 2 2.30 -5.80 -20.70
CA TYR A 2 1.20 -5.94 -19.72
C TYR A 2 1.37 -4.95 -18.57
N PRO A 3 0.26 -4.38 -18.06
CA PRO A 3 0.26 -3.65 -16.80
C PRO A 3 0.53 -4.61 -15.63
N VAL A 4 1.09 -4.07 -14.55
CA VAL A 4 1.44 -4.84 -13.35
C VAL A 4 0.76 -4.24 -12.13
N ILE A 5 0.24 -5.09 -11.26
CA ILE A 5 -0.19 -4.73 -9.92
C ILE A 5 0.75 -5.38 -8.91
N VAL A 6 1.43 -4.56 -8.14
CA VAL A 6 2.23 -4.99 -6.99
C VAL A 6 1.29 -5.10 -5.79
N GLN A 7 1.09 -6.33 -5.32
CA GLN A 7 0.33 -6.59 -4.09
C GLN A 7 1.31 -6.64 -2.92
N VAL A 8 1.26 -5.66 -2.04
CA VAL A 8 2.17 -5.56 -0.91
C VAL A 8 1.44 -5.70 0.42
N TYR A 9 2.01 -6.47 1.34
CA TYR A 9 1.79 -6.31 2.77
C TYR A 9 3.03 -5.66 3.40
N GLY A 10 4.17 -6.29 3.29
CA GLY A 10 5.50 -5.79 3.62
C GLY A 10 5.80 -5.73 5.12
N GLY A 11 4.80 -5.80 5.97
CA GLY A 11 4.94 -5.62 7.41
C GLY A 11 5.43 -6.85 8.16
N PRO A 12 5.90 -6.66 9.40
CA PRO A 12 6.29 -7.76 10.27
C PRO A 12 5.10 -8.64 10.65
N GLY A 13 5.37 -9.94 10.82
CA GLY A 13 4.37 -10.91 11.26
C GLY A 13 3.56 -11.59 10.15
N SER A 14 3.63 -11.12 8.89
CA SER A 14 2.94 -11.74 7.76
C SER A 14 3.83 -11.82 6.53
N ALA A 15 3.72 -12.95 5.78
CA ALA A 15 4.34 -13.13 4.47
C ALA A 15 3.25 -13.24 3.40
N THR A 16 3.46 -12.57 2.28
CA THR A 16 2.54 -12.56 1.14
C THR A 16 2.86 -13.71 0.18
N VAL A 17 4.15 -13.96 -0.05
CA VAL A 17 4.60 -15.01 -0.99
C VAL A 17 4.48 -16.38 -0.34
N ARG A 18 3.57 -17.21 -0.87
CA ARG A 18 3.26 -18.54 -0.33
C ARG A 18 3.11 -19.56 -1.45
N LYS A 19 3.47 -20.80 -1.18
CA LYS A 19 3.17 -21.93 -2.07
C LYS A 19 1.77 -22.48 -1.79
N ILE A 20 0.77 -21.73 -2.17
CA ILE A 20 -0.66 -22.08 -2.01
C ILE A 20 -1.39 -21.88 -3.33
N TRP A 21 -2.62 -22.41 -3.43
CA TRP A 21 -3.52 -22.04 -4.51
C TRP A 21 -3.89 -20.56 -4.39
N HIS A 22 -3.97 -19.86 -5.53
CA HIS A 22 -4.27 -18.43 -5.55
C HIS A 22 -5.65 -18.11 -4.95
N ASN A 23 -5.76 -16.93 -4.35
CA ASN A 23 -7.03 -16.41 -3.90
C ASN A 23 -7.94 -16.16 -5.13
N PRO A 24 -9.23 -16.52 -5.09
CA PRO A 24 -10.17 -16.18 -6.17
C PRO A 24 -10.18 -14.69 -6.57
N ALA A 25 -9.91 -13.78 -5.63
CA ALA A 25 -9.78 -12.36 -5.95
C ALA A 25 -8.60 -12.03 -6.89
N ASP A 26 -7.53 -12.81 -6.86
CA ASP A 26 -6.39 -12.63 -7.77
C ASP A 26 -6.81 -12.90 -9.23
N GLN A 27 -7.75 -13.83 -9.42
CA GLN A 27 -8.27 -14.15 -10.74
C GLN A 27 -8.93 -12.96 -11.44
N LEU A 28 -9.57 -12.07 -10.68
CA LEU A 28 -10.19 -10.86 -11.24
C LEU A 28 -9.15 -9.94 -11.91
N PHE A 29 -7.98 -9.80 -11.30
CA PHE A 29 -6.89 -9.00 -11.89
C PHE A 29 -6.28 -9.68 -13.11
N LEU A 30 -6.11 -11.02 -13.06
CA LEU A 30 -5.56 -11.78 -14.18
C LEU A 30 -6.50 -11.75 -15.39
N GLU A 31 -7.82 -11.88 -15.18
CA GLU A 31 -8.83 -11.76 -16.24
C GLU A 31 -8.90 -10.35 -16.83
N ALA A 32 -8.65 -9.33 -16.01
CA ALA A 32 -8.52 -7.94 -16.47
C ALA A 32 -7.19 -7.65 -17.21
N GLY A 33 -6.32 -8.65 -17.35
CA GLY A 33 -5.09 -8.55 -18.12
C GLY A 33 -3.87 -8.00 -17.37
N TYR A 34 -3.93 -7.96 -16.04
CA TYR A 34 -2.80 -7.54 -15.20
C TYR A 34 -1.86 -8.70 -14.90
N ILE A 35 -0.59 -8.41 -14.77
CA ILE A 35 0.36 -9.25 -14.04
C ILE A 35 0.25 -8.93 -12.56
N LEU A 36 0.11 -9.94 -11.71
CA LEU A 36 0.22 -9.78 -10.26
C LEU A 36 1.64 -10.10 -9.80
N PHE A 37 2.19 -9.24 -8.98
CA PHE A 37 3.50 -9.42 -8.39
C PHE A 37 3.46 -9.19 -6.88
N SER A 38 4.11 -10.08 -6.14
CA SER A 38 4.29 -9.95 -4.70
C SER A 38 5.73 -10.25 -4.33
N LEU A 39 6.26 -9.49 -3.38
CA LEU A 39 7.59 -9.65 -2.83
C LEU A 39 7.55 -9.51 -1.31
N ASP A 40 8.18 -10.45 -0.60
CA ASP A 40 8.40 -10.36 0.83
C ASP A 40 9.75 -9.70 1.10
N ASN A 41 9.72 -8.45 1.53
CA ASN A 41 10.88 -7.63 1.87
C ASN A 41 11.46 -7.99 3.25
N ARG A 42 12.62 -7.43 3.58
CA ARG A 42 13.17 -7.46 4.94
C ARG A 42 12.11 -6.99 5.95
N GLY A 43 12.08 -7.63 7.12
CA GLY A 43 11.05 -7.44 8.13
C GLY A 43 9.98 -8.53 8.13
N THR A 44 9.68 -9.15 6.98
CA THR A 44 8.71 -10.24 6.90
C THR A 44 9.24 -11.54 7.54
N PRO A 45 8.34 -12.44 8.02
CA PRO A 45 8.73 -13.68 8.71
C PRO A 45 9.22 -14.76 7.75
N HIS A 46 9.54 -15.94 8.33
CA HIS A 46 9.88 -17.20 7.67
C HIS A 46 11.24 -17.23 6.95
N ARG A 47 12.12 -16.28 7.28
CA ARG A 47 13.53 -16.26 6.88
C ARG A 47 14.42 -16.22 8.12
N SER A 48 15.65 -15.69 8.03
CA SER A 48 16.54 -15.58 9.21
C SER A 48 16.05 -14.52 10.22
N VAL A 49 16.55 -14.63 11.46
CA VAL A 49 16.31 -13.59 12.48
C VAL A 49 16.80 -12.24 11.99
N ALA A 50 18.00 -12.17 11.41
CA ALA A 50 18.58 -10.93 10.88
C ALA A 50 17.69 -10.30 9.79
N PHE A 51 17.08 -11.11 8.91
CA PHE A 51 16.14 -10.62 7.91
C PHE A 51 14.87 -10.03 8.56
N LYS A 52 14.31 -10.73 9.54
CA LYS A 52 13.09 -10.32 10.25
C LYS A 52 13.30 -9.04 11.07
N THR A 53 14.45 -8.91 11.74
CA THR A 53 14.73 -7.78 12.64
C THR A 53 15.42 -6.59 11.96
N ALA A 54 15.67 -6.67 10.67
CA ALA A 54 16.33 -5.60 9.93
C ALA A 54 15.59 -4.25 10.00
N ILE A 55 14.27 -4.28 10.17
CA ILE A 55 13.39 -3.10 10.23
C ILE A 55 13.26 -2.50 11.64
N ASP A 56 13.95 -3.05 12.64
CA ASP A 56 13.90 -2.54 14.00
C ASP A 56 14.20 -1.03 14.03
N ARG A 57 13.32 -0.26 14.64
CA ARG A 57 13.32 1.22 14.75
C ARG A 57 13.38 1.97 13.42
N ARG A 58 12.92 1.37 12.32
CA ARG A 58 12.92 2.01 10.99
C ARG A 58 11.85 1.48 10.06
N LEU A 59 10.63 1.33 10.58
CA LEU A 59 9.50 0.89 9.77
C LEU A 59 9.29 1.76 8.53
N GLY A 60 9.03 1.11 7.41
CA GLY A 60 8.77 1.77 6.13
C GLY A 60 10.00 2.19 5.34
N LYS A 61 11.22 2.02 5.87
CA LYS A 61 12.45 2.41 5.17
C LYS A 61 13.02 1.27 4.32
N LEU A 62 13.45 0.20 4.96
CA LEU A 62 14.06 -0.95 4.25
C LEU A 62 13.02 -1.71 3.43
N GLU A 63 11.78 -1.73 3.87
CA GLU A 63 10.68 -2.32 3.14
C GLU A 63 10.47 -1.60 1.80
N VAL A 64 10.50 -0.26 1.79
CA VAL A 64 10.41 0.54 0.56
C VAL A 64 11.62 0.26 -0.34
N ASP A 65 12.84 0.24 0.19
CA ASP A 65 14.04 -0.04 -0.60
C ASP A 65 13.96 -1.39 -1.32
N ASP A 66 13.52 -2.43 -0.59
CA ASP A 66 13.39 -3.79 -1.14
C ASP A 66 12.27 -3.89 -2.18
N GLN A 67 11.13 -3.25 -1.94
CA GLN A 67 10.02 -3.21 -2.89
C GLN A 67 10.40 -2.45 -4.16
N MET A 68 11.14 -1.35 -4.05
CA MET A 68 11.66 -0.60 -5.21
C MET A 68 12.67 -1.42 -6.01
N ALA A 69 13.50 -2.24 -5.35
CA ALA A 69 14.36 -3.21 -6.05
C ALA A 69 13.54 -4.28 -6.80
N GLY A 70 12.44 -4.75 -6.21
CA GLY A 70 11.48 -5.64 -6.89
C GLY A 70 10.86 -5.00 -8.14
N VAL A 71 10.52 -3.72 -8.08
CA VAL A 71 10.00 -3.00 -9.26
C VAL A 71 11.10 -2.79 -10.31
N ALA A 72 12.34 -2.55 -9.92
CA ALA A 72 13.44 -2.49 -10.87
C ALA A 72 13.60 -3.82 -11.64
N TYR A 73 13.45 -4.95 -10.94
CA TYR A 73 13.37 -6.27 -11.59
C TYR A 73 12.19 -6.38 -12.56
N LEU A 74 10.98 -6.00 -12.17
CA LEU A 74 9.81 -6.01 -13.05
C LEU A 74 10.05 -5.21 -14.33
N LYS A 75 10.64 -4.03 -14.22
CA LYS A 75 10.95 -3.17 -15.38
C LYS A 75 11.99 -3.75 -16.32
N SER A 76 12.80 -4.72 -15.88
CA SER A 76 13.75 -5.44 -16.74
C SER A 76 13.11 -6.53 -17.60
N LEU A 77 11.86 -6.92 -17.29
CA LEU A 77 11.16 -7.98 -18.02
C LEU A 77 10.56 -7.44 -19.34
N PRO A 78 10.80 -8.10 -20.48
CA PRO A 78 10.43 -7.56 -21.80
C PRO A 78 8.92 -7.47 -22.05
N TYR A 79 8.13 -8.17 -21.27
CA TYR A 79 6.67 -8.21 -21.38
C TYR A 79 5.97 -7.25 -20.38
N VAL A 80 6.69 -6.61 -19.47
CA VAL A 80 6.16 -5.63 -18.53
C VAL A 80 6.15 -4.25 -19.19
N ASP A 81 5.06 -3.51 -18.97
CA ASP A 81 4.99 -2.09 -19.31
C ASP A 81 5.44 -1.24 -18.12
N PRO A 82 6.60 -0.61 -18.18
CA PRO A 82 7.17 0.13 -17.05
C PRO A 82 6.41 1.41 -16.69
N ALA A 83 5.53 1.89 -17.57
CA ALA A 83 4.68 3.05 -17.33
C ALA A 83 3.33 2.68 -16.68
N ARG A 84 2.99 1.39 -16.65
CA ARG A 84 1.72 0.86 -16.19
C ARG A 84 1.88 -0.08 -15.00
N ILE A 85 2.49 0.43 -13.91
CA ILE A 85 2.70 -0.32 -12.67
C ILE A 85 1.88 0.37 -11.58
N GLY A 86 0.97 -0.38 -10.96
CA GLY A 86 0.22 0.03 -9.78
C GLY A 86 0.66 -0.71 -8.53
N VAL A 87 0.30 -0.18 -7.36
CA VAL A 87 0.53 -0.84 -6.07
C VAL A 87 -0.75 -0.86 -5.26
N THR A 88 -0.98 -1.96 -4.56
CA THR A 88 -2.14 -2.12 -3.67
C THR A 88 -1.78 -2.88 -2.41
N GLY A 89 -2.40 -2.51 -1.31
CA GLY A 89 -2.28 -3.22 -0.04
C GLY A 89 -3.32 -2.77 0.97
N TRP A 90 -3.50 -3.60 2.00
CA TRP A 90 -4.43 -3.36 3.10
C TRP A 90 -3.68 -3.32 4.42
N SER A 91 -4.12 -2.49 5.38
CA SER A 91 -3.48 -2.37 6.69
C SER A 91 -2.02 -1.89 6.57
N TYR A 92 -1.04 -2.63 7.09
CA TYR A 92 0.37 -2.33 6.83
C TYR A 92 0.69 -2.26 5.33
N GLY A 93 0.01 -3.07 4.50
CA GLY A 93 0.13 -2.98 3.05
C GLY A 93 -0.43 -1.68 2.47
N GLY A 94 -1.46 -1.10 3.08
CA GLY A 94 -1.96 0.23 2.76
C GLY A 94 -0.94 1.33 3.10
N TYR A 95 -0.31 1.23 4.27
CA TYR A 95 0.83 2.06 4.65
C TYR A 95 1.98 1.96 3.64
N MET A 96 2.40 0.75 3.30
CA MET A 96 3.43 0.51 2.29
C MET A 96 3.05 1.07 0.93
N SER A 97 1.79 0.95 0.52
CA SER A 97 1.30 1.50 -0.76
C SER A 97 1.45 3.02 -0.81
N LEU A 98 1.13 3.71 0.28
CA LEU A 98 1.32 5.17 0.39
C LEU A 98 2.80 5.55 0.38
N LEU A 99 3.65 4.84 1.14
CA LEU A 99 5.09 5.09 1.15
C LEU A 99 5.73 4.87 -0.22
N LEU A 100 5.36 3.79 -0.91
CA LEU A 100 5.89 3.45 -2.24
C LEU A 100 5.48 4.47 -3.29
N MET A 101 4.24 4.96 -3.24
CA MET A 101 3.78 6.01 -4.16
C MET A 101 4.48 7.34 -3.93
N THR A 102 4.81 7.66 -2.68
CA THR A 102 5.47 8.91 -2.29
C THR A 102 6.99 8.81 -2.22
N ALA A 103 7.56 7.64 -2.50
CA ALA A 103 9.00 7.43 -2.55
C ALA A 103 9.64 8.26 -3.68
N GLU A 104 10.89 8.68 -3.47
CA GLU A 104 11.67 9.35 -4.52
C GLU A 104 11.85 8.42 -5.72
N GLY A 105 11.60 8.94 -6.93
CA GLY A 105 11.67 8.15 -8.15
C GLY A 105 10.57 7.08 -8.28
N SER A 106 9.48 7.18 -7.52
CA SER A 106 8.37 6.22 -7.55
C SER A 106 7.87 5.96 -8.97
N PRO A 107 7.89 4.72 -9.45
CA PRO A 107 7.42 4.35 -10.78
C PRO A 107 5.92 4.08 -10.84
N TYR A 108 5.24 4.08 -9.69
CA TYR A 108 3.84 3.70 -9.62
C TYR A 108 2.94 4.75 -10.25
N ALA A 109 2.04 4.30 -11.13
CA ALA A 109 1.04 5.13 -11.79
C ALA A 109 -0.26 5.24 -10.96
N ALA A 110 -0.57 4.22 -10.18
CA ALA A 110 -1.76 4.15 -9.34
C ALA A 110 -1.47 3.47 -8.00
N THR A 111 -2.21 3.87 -6.98
CA THR A 111 -2.13 3.33 -5.62
C THR A 111 -3.52 3.08 -5.08
N VAL A 112 -3.75 1.88 -4.57
CA VAL A 112 -4.94 1.59 -3.76
C VAL A 112 -4.47 1.29 -2.34
N ALA A 113 -4.81 2.16 -1.39
CA ALA A 113 -4.43 2.04 0.02
C ALA A 113 -5.67 1.74 0.87
N GLY A 114 -5.75 0.54 1.41
CA GLY A 114 -6.85 0.12 2.28
C GLY A 114 -6.49 0.19 3.76
N ALA A 115 -7.31 0.86 4.56
CA ALA A 115 -7.18 0.98 6.02
C ALA A 115 -5.72 1.17 6.50
N PRO A 116 -4.97 2.15 5.95
CA PRO A 116 -3.56 2.31 6.25
C PRO A 116 -3.35 2.89 7.65
N PRO A 117 -2.47 2.36 8.50
CA PRO A 117 -1.85 3.16 9.55
C PRO A 117 -0.98 4.22 8.87
N THR A 118 -1.06 5.46 9.30
CA THR A 118 -0.35 6.59 8.67
C THR A 118 0.58 7.29 9.63
N GLU A 119 0.23 7.25 10.91
CA GLU A 119 1.03 7.69 12.03
C GLU A 119 1.06 6.59 13.10
N TRP A 120 2.22 6.12 13.46
CA TRP A 120 2.36 5.03 14.43
C TRP A 120 1.96 5.40 15.86
N THR A 121 1.82 6.70 16.16
CA THR A 121 1.24 7.19 17.42
C THR A 121 -0.28 6.93 17.52
N LEU A 122 -0.94 6.65 16.41
CA LEU A 122 -2.37 6.29 16.35
C LEU A 122 -2.62 4.77 16.38
N TYR A 123 -1.56 3.96 16.50
CA TYR A 123 -1.69 2.52 16.54
C TYR A 123 -1.40 1.97 17.94
N ASP A 124 -1.79 0.70 18.19
CA ASP A 124 -1.62 0.11 19.51
C ASP A 124 -0.16 0.03 19.95
N THR A 125 0.08 0.28 21.25
CA THR A 125 1.44 0.33 21.83
C THR A 125 2.13 -1.01 21.82
N HIS A 126 1.38 -2.11 22.02
CA HIS A 126 1.96 -3.45 22.03
C HIS A 126 2.66 -3.82 20.71
N TYR A 127 2.04 -3.46 19.58
CA TYR A 127 2.62 -3.65 18.26
C TYR A 127 3.70 -2.60 17.99
N THR A 128 3.37 -1.33 18.12
CA THR A 128 4.22 -0.22 17.70
C THR A 128 5.51 -0.16 18.47
N GLU A 129 5.44 -0.19 19.80
CA GLU A 129 6.63 -0.07 20.66
C GLU A 129 7.58 -1.28 20.54
N ARG A 130 7.06 -2.43 20.15
CA ARG A 130 7.88 -3.62 19.86
C ARG A 130 8.87 -3.36 18.72
N TYR A 131 8.45 -2.62 17.71
CA TYR A 131 9.27 -2.38 16.51
C TYR A 131 9.94 -1.02 16.51
N MET A 132 9.42 -0.04 17.24
CA MET A 132 9.88 1.35 17.16
C MET A 132 10.38 1.91 18.51
N GLY A 133 10.17 1.21 19.64
CA GLY A 133 10.32 1.80 20.97
C GLY A 133 9.19 2.78 21.26
N THR A 134 9.33 3.61 22.30
CA THR A 134 8.31 4.62 22.62
C THR A 134 8.57 5.91 21.83
N PRO A 135 7.54 6.75 21.61
CA PRO A 135 7.73 8.06 20.98
C PRO A 135 8.72 8.96 21.75
N ALA A 136 8.79 8.80 23.08
CA ALA A 136 9.72 9.56 23.92
C ALA A 136 11.17 9.10 23.78
N THR A 137 11.41 7.81 23.55
CA THR A 137 12.76 7.23 23.44
C THR A 137 13.35 7.29 22.03
N ASP A 138 12.51 7.33 21.02
CA ASP A 138 12.93 7.36 19.61
C ASP A 138 11.97 8.19 18.73
N PRO A 139 11.86 9.50 18.97
CA PRO A 139 10.98 10.37 18.21
C PRO A 139 11.34 10.43 16.71
N ALA A 140 12.61 10.22 16.36
CA ALA A 140 13.06 10.23 14.98
C ALA A 140 12.47 9.08 14.16
N SER A 141 12.42 7.87 14.72
CA SER A 141 11.81 6.72 14.05
C SER A 141 10.33 6.96 13.74
N TYR A 142 9.59 7.59 14.65
CA TYR A 142 8.19 7.95 14.42
C TYR A 142 8.05 8.99 13.32
N ALA A 143 8.86 10.05 13.33
CA ALA A 143 8.82 11.09 12.31
C ALA A 143 9.22 10.56 10.91
N ASP A 144 10.23 9.69 10.84
CA ASP A 144 10.71 9.11 9.58
C ASP A 144 9.70 8.14 8.95
N SER A 145 8.90 7.46 9.78
CA SER A 145 7.88 6.50 9.33
C SER A 145 6.52 7.13 9.03
N ASP A 146 6.33 8.42 9.33
CA ASP A 146 5.08 9.14 9.16
C ASP A 146 4.79 9.39 7.67
N VAL A 147 3.60 8.96 7.22
CA VAL A 147 3.12 9.15 5.85
C VAL A 147 2.82 10.63 5.59
N LEU A 148 2.33 11.38 6.57
CA LEU A 148 1.91 12.78 6.39
C LEU A 148 3.07 13.67 5.95
N ASN A 149 4.30 13.36 6.38
CA ASN A 149 5.51 14.09 5.96
C ASN A 149 5.83 13.93 4.45
N ARG A 150 5.13 13.04 3.75
CA ARG A 150 5.36 12.68 2.35
C ARG A 150 4.17 12.88 1.44
N VAL A 151 2.99 13.14 1.98
CA VAL A 151 1.71 13.24 1.24
C VAL A 151 1.79 14.23 0.08
N ALA A 152 2.48 15.34 0.24
CA ALA A 152 2.66 16.35 -0.82
C ALA A 152 3.38 15.83 -2.08
N ARG A 153 4.03 14.66 -2.01
CA ARG A 153 4.67 14.00 -3.17
C ARG A 153 3.73 13.10 -3.95
N LEU A 154 2.49 12.95 -3.49
CA LEU A 154 1.53 12.07 -4.12
C LEU A 154 1.09 12.64 -5.48
N LYS A 155 1.09 11.79 -6.51
CA LYS A 155 0.68 12.21 -7.85
C LYS A 155 -0.83 12.45 -7.89
N SER A 156 -1.25 13.56 -8.46
CA SER A 156 -2.66 13.92 -8.61
C SER A 156 -3.49 12.81 -9.28
N GLY A 157 -4.62 12.44 -8.66
CA GLY A 157 -5.54 11.44 -9.18
C GLY A 157 -5.00 10.00 -9.25
N SER A 158 -3.93 9.70 -8.51
CA SER A 158 -3.28 8.38 -8.50
C SER A 158 -3.56 7.56 -7.24
N LEU A 159 -4.39 8.04 -6.31
CA LEU A 159 -4.75 7.38 -5.07
C LEU A 159 -6.24 7.08 -5.01
N LEU A 160 -6.57 5.81 -4.71
CA LEU A 160 -7.83 5.39 -4.13
C LEU A 160 -7.58 5.00 -2.67
N LEU A 161 -8.15 5.76 -1.74
CA LEU A 161 -8.10 5.48 -0.30
C LEU A 161 -9.38 4.77 0.13
N MET A 162 -9.26 3.65 0.84
CA MET A 162 -10.41 2.86 1.28
C MET A 162 -10.34 2.60 2.78
N HIS A 163 -11.47 2.69 3.51
CA HIS A 163 -11.48 2.44 4.95
C HIS A 163 -12.86 1.98 5.45
N GLY A 164 -12.89 1.09 6.42
CA GLY A 164 -14.08 0.75 7.19
C GLY A 164 -14.36 1.82 8.27
N MET A 165 -15.56 2.39 8.29
CA MET A 165 -15.88 3.49 9.21
C MET A 165 -15.94 3.07 10.68
N ALA A 166 -16.09 1.76 10.96
CA ALA A 166 -16.09 1.19 12.30
C ALA A 166 -14.81 0.39 12.58
N ASP A 167 -13.69 0.72 11.90
CA ASP A 167 -12.42 0.06 12.11
C ASP A 167 -11.89 0.36 13.53
N ASP A 168 -11.78 -0.71 14.30
CA ASP A 168 -11.32 -0.71 15.70
C ASP A 168 -9.89 -1.23 15.86
N ASN A 169 -9.22 -1.52 14.76
CA ASN A 169 -7.80 -1.89 14.70
C ASN A 169 -6.95 -0.70 14.19
N VAL A 170 -7.11 -0.34 12.94
CA VAL A 170 -6.57 0.91 12.39
C VAL A 170 -7.69 1.93 12.36
N ILE A 171 -7.73 2.80 13.34
CA ILE A 171 -8.83 3.77 13.47
C ILE A 171 -8.91 4.71 12.27
N LEU A 172 -10.13 5.10 11.91
CA LEU A 172 -10.41 5.93 10.73
C LEU A 172 -9.62 7.26 10.73
N GLU A 173 -9.20 7.73 11.89
CA GLU A 173 -8.39 8.95 12.04
C GLU A 173 -7.11 8.90 11.19
N ASN A 174 -6.48 7.75 11.03
CA ASN A 174 -5.33 7.58 10.13
C ASN A 174 -5.65 8.06 8.70
N SER A 175 -6.81 7.67 8.16
CA SER A 175 -7.24 8.10 6.83
C SER A 175 -7.69 9.55 6.79
N THR A 176 -8.40 10.05 7.81
CA THR A 176 -8.88 11.43 7.83
C THR A 176 -7.73 12.44 7.88
N ARG A 177 -6.63 12.13 8.54
CA ARG A 177 -5.42 12.98 8.53
C ARG A 177 -4.76 13.02 7.14
N VAL A 178 -4.70 11.90 6.43
CA VAL A 178 -4.22 11.90 5.04
C VAL A 178 -5.14 12.70 4.13
N ILE A 179 -6.46 12.56 4.30
CA ILE A 179 -7.47 13.34 3.56
C ILE A 179 -7.25 14.85 3.77
N ASP A 180 -7.13 15.28 5.01
CA ASP A 180 -6.88 16.68 5.36
C ASP A 180 -5.60 17.21 4.70
N ALA A 181 -4.50 16.47 4.81
CA ALA A 181 -3.22 16.84 4.22
C ALA A 181 -3.27 16.91 2.67
N LEU A 182 -4.00 16.01 2.01
CA LEU A 182 -4.22 16.04 0.56
C LEU A 182 -5.06 17.24 0.13
N GLN A 183 -6.13 17.54 0.88
CA GLN A 183 -6.97 18.70 0.64
C GLN A 183 -6.20 20.01 0.83
N ALA A 184 -5.42 20.13 1.91
CA ALA A 184 -4.56 21.28 2.16
C ALA A 184 -3.51 21.48 1.06
N SER A 185 -3.05 20.39 0.42
CA SER A 185 -2.11 20.39 -0.68
C SER A 185 -2.78 20.51 -2.06
N SER A 186 -4.12 20.60 -2.12
CA SER A 186 -4.91 20.63 -3.37
C SER A 186 -4.62 19.43 -4.30
N ILE A 187 -4.36 18.25 -3.73
CA ILE A 187 -4.07 17.02 -4.48
C ILE A 187 -5.36 16.20 -4.61
N PRO A 188 -5.93 16.02 -5.83
CA PRO A 188 -7.08 15.16 -6.08
C PRO A 188 -6.78 13.68 -5.77
N PHE A 189 -7.75 13.01 -5.14
CA PHE A 189 -7.74 11.58 -4.83
C PHE A 189 -9.16 11.02 -4.85
N GLU A 190 -9.30 9.70 -4.86
CA GLU A 190 -10.58 9.03 -4.71
C GLU A 190 -10.69 8.40 -3.31
N LEU A 191 -11.90 8.36 -2.77
CA LEU A 191 -12.19 7.86 -1.43
C LEU A 191 -13.38 6.90 -1.47
N MET A 192 -13.22 5.73 -0.81
CA MET A 192 -14.31 4.81 -0.57
C MET A 192 -14.37 4.45 0.92
N LEU A 193 -15.42 4.90 1.59
CA LEU A 193 -15.71 4.55 2.99
C LEU A 193 -16.79 3.50 3.08
N TYR A 194 -16.62 2.55 3.99
CA TYR A 194 -17.54 1.44 4.21
C TYR A 194 -18.25 1.58 5.56
N PRO A 195 -19.50 2.11 5.60
CA PRO A 195 -20.28 2.26 6.84
C PRO A 195 -20.46 0.91 7.54
N GLY A 196 -20.19 0.89 8.86
CA GLY A 196 -20.34 -0.29 9.71
C GLY A 196 -19.31 -1.40 9.48
N GLN A 197 -18.38 -1.25 8.52
CA GLN A 197 -17.29 -2.20 8.32
C GLN A 197 -16.11 -1.86 9.24
N ARG A 198 -15.47 -2.92 9.75
CA ARG A 198 -14.27 -2.84 10.59
C ARG A 198 -13.00 -2.90 9.73
N HIS A 199 -11.93 -3.53 10.25
CA HIS A 199 -10.61 -3.62 9.57
C HIS A 199 -10.60 -4.42 8.26
N GLY A 200 -11.74 -4.87 7.79
CA GLY A 200 -11.91 -5.55 6.50
C GLY A 200 -13.36 -5.47 6.06
N VAL A 201 -13.58 -5.36 4.78
CA VAL A 201 -14.92 -5.35 4.19
C VAL A 201 -15.48 -6.78 4.18
N ARG A 202 -16.61 -6.98 4.81
CA ARG A 202 -17.28 -8.29 4.93
C ARG A 202 -18.63 -8.29 4.24
N GLY A 203 -19.07 -9.50 3.85
CA GLY A 203 -20.30 -9.73 3.11
C GLY A 203 -20.09 -9.69 1.60
N ASN A 204 -20.63 -10.69 0.90
CA ASN A 204 -20.33 -10.95 -0.51
C ASN A 204 -20.61 -9.73 -1.42
N GLU A 205 -21.71 -9.04 -1.22
CA GLU A 205 -22.10 -7.88 -2.04
C GLU A 205 -21.13 -6.70 -1.85
N ARG A 206 -20.72 -6.44 -0.60
CA ARG A 206 -19.77 -5.36 -0.29
C ARG A 206 -18.36 -5.69 -0.77
N GLN A 207 -17.95 -6.95 -0.66
CA GLN A 207 -16.67 -7.40 -1.21
C GLN A 207 -16.67 -7.31 -2.74
N LEU A 208 -17.75 -7.71 -3.40
CA LEU A 208 -17.87 -7.55 -4.84
C LEU A 208 -17.84 -6.07 -5.26
N GLN A 209 -18.53 -5.20 -4.53
CA GLN A 209 -18.47 -3.75 -4.76
C GLN A 209 -17.04 -3.22 -4.56
N GLN A 210 -16.34 -3.66 -3.50
CA GLN A 210 -14.94 -3.31 -3.24
C GLN A 210 -14.04 -3.67 -4.42
N TRP A 211 -14.11 -4.90 -4.91
CA TRP A 211 -13.29 -5.37 -6.03
C TRP A 211 -13.61 -4.64 -7.34
N ARG A 212 -14.88 -4.35 -7.59
CA ARG A 212 -15.28 -3.53 -8.73
C ARG A 212 -14.69 -2.12 -8.65
N THR A 213 -14.74 -1.50 -7.50
CA THR A 213 -14.15 -0.16 -7.27
C THR A 213 -12.63 -0.20 -7.48
N TYR A 214 -11.95 -1.24 -7.03
CA TYR A 214 -10.52 -1.44 -7.29
C TYR A 214 -10.22 -1.48 -8.79
N LEU A 215 -10.87 -2.40 -9.50
CA LEU A 215 -10.61 -2.61 -10.93
C LEU A 215 -10.95 -1.36 -11.75
N ASP A 216 -12.10 -0.75 -11.49
CA ASP A 216 -12.52 0.46 -12.19
C ASP A 216 -11.51 1.61 -12.01
N PHE A 217 -11.02 1.82 -10.79
CA PHE A 217 -9.98 2.80 -10.53
C PHE A 217 -8.67 2.49 -11.26
N LEU A 218 -8.20 1.23 -11.19
CA LEU A 218 -6.95 0.81 -11.83
C LEU A 218 -7.06 0.89 -13.37
N ASP A 219 -8.18 0.48 -13.94
CA ASP A 219 -8.41 0.54 -15.38
C ASP A 219 -8.39 1.97 -15.90
N ARG A 220 -9.06 2.89 -15.21
CA ARG A 220 -9.05 4.33 -15.57
C ARG A 220 -7.68 4.96 -15.41
N THR A 221 -6.91 4.53 -14.40
CA THR A 221 -5.66 5.19 -14.02
C THR A 221 -4.44 4.58 -14.71
N ILE A 222 -4.43 3.27 -14.96
CA ILE A 222 -3.27 2.55 -15.51
C ILE A 222 -3.50 2.16 -16.98
N VAL A 223 -4.70 1.65 -17.34
CA VAL A 223 -4.94 1.11 -18.68
C VAL A 223 -5.39 2.18 -19.65
N SER A 224 -6.34 3.04 -19.25
CA SER A 224 -6.95 4.06 -20.10
C SER A 224 -6.10 5.32 -20.28
N ARG A 225 -5.03 5.50 -19.50
CA ARG A 225 -4.05 6.55 -19.81
C ARG A 225 -3.32 6.15 -21.09
N ALA A 226 -3.77 6.71 -22.23
CA ALA A 226 -2.98 6.66 -23.46
C ALA A 226 -1.56 7.15 -23.17
N PRO A 227 -0.51 6.51 -23.75
CA PRO A 227 0.82 7.07 -23.67
C PRO A 227 0.74 8.53 -24.14
N ALA A 228 1.38 9.43 -23.40
CA ALA A 228 1.55 10.79 -23.90
C ALA A 228 2.15 10.67 -25.30
N ALA A 229 1.51 11.27 -26.29
CA ALA A 229 2.05 11.33 -27.64
C ALA A 229 3.40 12.05 -27.54
N ASP A 230 4.48 11.34 -27.92
CA ASP A 230 5.84 11.89 -28.05
C ASP A 230 5.87 13.00 -29.10
#